data_b9f4083106e29a3f379bb0bf01b82291
#
_entry.id   b9f4083106e29a3f379bb0bf01b82291
#
_cell.length_a   1.000
_cell.length_b   1.000
_cell.length_c   1.000
_cell.angle_alpha   90.00
_cell.angle_beta   90.00
_cell.angle_gamma   90.00
#
_symmetry.space_group_name_H-M   'P 1'
#
loop_
_entity.id
_entity.type
_entity.pdbx_description
1 polymer ?
#
loop_
_entity_poly.entity_id
_entity_poly.type
_entity_poly.pdbx_seq_one_letter_code
_entity_poly.pdbx_strand_id
1 'polypeptide(L)'
;LELLSLSYWYNLVLRAVEGDVDNFWDSYADFQALNPLAPSYMSDADQYFDLKHYSDYIIAESWMGNVDWPGNNIKIYRSDKTNWRWRFALIDLELSMQPNGWTSCTDNHINYMLGQSTDLPYINIWLKSIQNTQYKNYFINRFADLMNTSYQTDVLLARENMFFESMVTEMPNEYARWGDPNNIAGQMETFVNNHEVFQDQLACRNNVVFNNIKTGFNLTKTVNVELDVIPENGGEIALNTIQPVTYPWTGRYFDGVPIQLVPVAKPGYEFSHWLPGAFISDTLQDSLSVNISTNASLFTA
;
A
#
# COMPACT_ATOMS: atom_id res chain seq x y z
N LEU A 1 9.56 25.44 24.07
CA LEU A 1 9.45 24.09 24.67
C LEU A 1 8.86 23.07 23.70
N GLU A 2 7.93 23.45 22.83
CA GLU A 2 7.36 22.55 21.79
C GLU A 2 8.37 22.19 20.70
N LEU A 3 9.23 23.11 20.30
CA LEU A 3 10.32 22.86 19.35
C LEU A 3 11.35 21.83 19.86
N LEU A 4 11.53 21.71 21.17
CA LEU A 4 12.47 20.76 21.77
C LEU A 4 11.92 19.30 21.81
N SER A 5 10.62 19.11 21.92
CA SER A 5 10.01 17.77 21.87
C SER A 5 10.04 17.20 20.45
N LEU A 6 9.71 17.99 19.45
CA LEU A 6 9.85 17.66 18.04
C LEU A 6 11.30 17.32 17.69
N SER A 7 12.28 18.13 18.17
CA SER A 7 13.71 17.92 17.90
C SER A 7 14.23 16.59 18.47
N TYR A 8 13.67 16.07 19.54
CA TYR A 8 14.11 14.79 20.14
C TYR A 8 13.76 13.59 19.23
N TRP A 9 12.54 13.51 18.74
CA TRP A 9 12.10 12.48 17.81
C TRP A 9 12.79 12.60 16.45
N TYR A 10 12.92 13.80 15.92
CA TYR A 10 13.66 14.08 14.70
C TYR A 10 15.12 13.67 14.75
N ASN A 11 15.81 13.95 15.86
CA ASN A 11 17.20 13.56 16.02
C ASN A 11 17.39 12.04 16.10
N LEU A 12 16.39 11.27 16.55
CA LEU A 12 16.47 9.83 16.60
C LEU A 12 16.36 9.22 15.19
N VAL A 13 15.46 9.75 14.37
CA VAL A 13 15.19 9.29 13.01
C VAL A 13 16.30 9.72 12.03
N LEU A 14 16.79 10.92 12.15
CA LEU A 14 17.76 11.48 11.21
C LEU A 14 19.23 11.20 11.57
N ARG A 15 19.53 10.75 12.78
CA ARG A 15 20.90 10.34 13.18
C ARG A 15 21.44 9.13 12.43
N ALA A 16 20.58 8.38 11.76
CA ALA A 16 21.00 7.23 10.94
C ALA A 16 21.51 7.61 9.55
N VAL A 17 21.32 8.85 9.12
CA VAL A 17 21.79 9.37 7.83
C VAL A 17 22.83 10.45 8.11
N GLU A 18 24.11 10.07 8.13
CA GLU A 18 25.20 11.01 8.30
C GLU A 18 25.05 12.19 7.33
N GLY A 19 24.80 13.39 7.87
CA GLY A 19 25.07 14.66 7.20
C GLY A 19 24.01 15.28 6.30
N ASP A 20 22.77 14.70 6.15
CA ASP A 20 21.80 15.24 5.18
C ASP A 20 20.47 15.74 5.80
N VAL A 21 20.49 16.08 7.07
CA VAL A 21 19.28 16.54 7.80
C VAL A 21 18.75 17.86 7.22
N ASP A 22 19.63 18.82 6.97
CA ASP A 22 19.25 20.15 6.44
C ASP A 22 18.63 20.00 5.05
N ASN A 23 19.20 19.16 4.20
CA ASN A 23 18.68 18.88 2.87
C ASN A 23 17.29 18.23 2.86
N PHE A 24 16.94 17.43 3.88
CA PHE A 24 15.59 16.93 4.01
C PHE A 24 14.60 18.07 4.30
N TRP A 25 14.95 18.95 5.22
CA TRP A 25 14.08 20.06 5.60
C TRP A 25 13.93 21.08 4.48
N ASP A 26 14.98 21.34 3.73
CA ASP A 26 14.92 22.20 2.53
C ASP A 26 13.99 21.57 1.48
N SER A 27 14.18 20.28 1.18
CA SER A 27 13.30 19.57 0.25
C SER A 27 11.84 19.55 0.73
N TYR A 28 11.62 19.38 2.03
CA TYR A 28 10.29 19.43 2.63
C TYR A 28 9.66 20.80 2.55
N ALA A 29 10.42 21.87 2.82
CA ALA A 29 9.95 23.26 2.70
C ALA A 29 9.55 23.58 1.25
N ASP A 30 10.37 23.21 0.28
CA ASP A 30 10.09 23.39 -1.15
C ASP A 30 8.85 22.59 -1.57
N PHE A 31 8.74 21.34 -1.13
CA PHE A 31 7.55 20.53 -1.35
C PHE A 31 6.30 21.18 -0.73
N GLN A 32 6.40 21.75 0.48
CA GLN A 32 5.29 22.45 1.13
C GLN A 32 4.87 23.73 0.41
N ALA A 33 5.76 24.35 -0.36
CA ALA A 33 5.43 25.52 -1.18
C ALA A 33 4.63 25.17 -2.45
N LEU A 34 4.61 23.91 -2.89
CA LEU A 34 3.87 23.48 -4.09
C LEU A 34 2.36 23.66 -3.90
N ASN A 35 1.68 24.05 -4.98
CA ASN A 35 0.23 24.07 -5.00
C ASN A 35 -0.33 22.68 -5.33
N PRO A 36 -1.00 21.97 -4.41
CA PRO A 36 -1.53 20.64 -4.68
C PRO A 36 -2.63 20.61 -5.74
N LEU A 37 -3.26 21.74 -6.06
CA LEU A 37 -4.28 21.83 -7.10
C LEU A 37 -3.71 22.10 -8.51
N ALA A 38 -2.40 22.30 -8.64
CA ALA A 38 -1.77 22.50 -9.93
C ALA A 38 -1.75 21.19 -10.74
N PRO A 39 -1.99 21.24 -12.06
CA PRO A 39 -1.88 20.07 -12.95
C PRO A 39 -0.49 19.42 -12.94
N SER A 40 0.57 20.21 -12.71
CA SER A 40 1.96 19.75 -12.63
C SER A 40 2.34 19.17 -11.26
N TYR A 41 1.46 19.19 -10.27
CA TYR A 41 1.79 18.84 -8.87
C TYR A 41 2.53 17.50 -8.76
N MET A 42 2.06 16.46 -9.44
CA MET A 42 2.69 15.13 -9.37
C MET A 42 4.15 15.15 -9.83
N SER A 43 4.43 15.83 -10.94
CA SER A 43 5.80 15.96 -11.49
C SER A 43 6.68 16.88 -10.65
N ASP A 44 6.12 17.94 -10.09
CA ASP A 44 6.85 18.89 -9.26
C ASP A 44 7.21 18.29 -7.92
N ALA A 45 6.26 17.60 -7.28
CA ALA A 45 6.45 16.90 -6.02
C ALA A 45 7.43 15.71 -6.12
N ASP A 46 7.41 14.99 -7.26
CA ASP A 46 8.31 13.85 -7.53
C ASP A 46 9.79 14.28 -7.70
N GLN A 47 10.08 15.57 -7.77
CA GLN A 47 11.46 16.08 -7.73
C GLN A 47 12.07 15.98 -6.32
N TYR A 48 11.26 16.03 -5.28
CA TYR A 48 11.68 15.98 -3.88
C TYR A 48 11.48 14.60 -3.27
N PHE A 49 10.29 14.03 -3.43
CA PHE A 49 9.89 12.75 -2.85
C PHE A 49 9.47 11.79 -3.96
N ASP A 50 9.96 10.55 -3.94
CA ASP A 50 9.46 9.51 -4.81
C ASP A 50 8.03 9.13 -4.37
N LEU A 51 7.03 9.88 -4.90
CA LEU A 51 5.65 9.77 -4.45
C LEU A 51 5.03 8.38 -4.67
N LYS A 52 5.50 7.64 -5.66
CA LYS A 52 5.02 6.27 -5.90
C LYS A 52 5.55 5.32 -4.82
N HIS A 53 6.85 5.38 -4.55
CA HIS A 53 7.46 4.61 -3.46
C HIS A 53 6.88 5.02 -2.09
N TYR A 54 6.69 6.31 -1.88
CA TYR A 54 6.08 6.82 -0.67
C TYR A 54 4.63 6.34 -0.49
N SER A 55 3.85 6.25 -1.58
CA SER A 55 2.51 5.66 -1.53
C SER A 55 2.55 4.20 -1.09
N ASP A 56 3.46 3.39 -1.64
CA ASP A 56 3.62 1.99 -1.24
C ASP A 56 4.01 1.84 0.24
N TYR A 57 4.87 2.74 0.75
CA TYR A 57 5.22 2.82 2.17
C TYR A 57 4.00 3.12 3.05
N ILE A 58 3.24 4.18 2.74
CA ILE A 58 2.02 4.54 3.47
C ILE A 58 0.96 3.43 3.41
N ILE A 59 0.83 2.77 2.25
CA ILE A 59 -0.08 1.64 2.08
C ILE A 59 0.32 0.48 2.99
N ALA A 60 1.60 0.13 3.04
CA ALA A 60 2.09 -0.96 3.88
C ALA A 60 1.85 -0.68 5.37
N GLU A 61 2.25 0.49 5.88
CA GLU A 61 2.04 0.90 7.27
C GLU A 61 0.55 0.89 7.66
N SER A 62 -0.30 1.47 6.80
CA SER A 62 -1.74 1.54 7.07
C SER A 62 -2.45 0.20 6.90
N TRP A 63 -2.01 -0.65 5.97
CA TRP A 63 -2.57 -1.99 5.81
C TRP A 63 -2.18 -2.89 6.98
N MET A 64 -0.92 -2.86 7.40
CA MET A 64 -0.43 -3.60 8.57
C MET A 64 -1.04 -3.10 9.88
N GLY A 65 -1.48 -1.86 9.93
CA GLY A 65 -2.02 -1.28 11.15
C GLY A 65 -0.96 -1.10 12.25
N ASN A 66 0.25 -0.65 11.86
CA ASN A 66 1.36 -0.46 12.78
C ASN A 66 1.06 0.69 13.76
N VAL A 67 0.87 0.38 15.04
CA VAL A 67 0.49 1.39 16.06
C VAL A 67 1.66 2.22 16.56
N ASP A 68 2.88 1.77 16.36
CA ASP A 68 4.08 2.54 16.71
C ASP A 68 4.40 3.61 15.64
N TRP A 69 3.89 3.39 14.44
CA TRP A 69 3.95 4.35 13.36
C TRP A 69 2.72 5.30 13.40
N PRO A 70 2.86 6.59 13.13
CA PRO A 70 4.05 7.32 12.68
C PRO A 70 4.84 7.99 13.81
N GLY A 71 4.66 7.59 15.05
CA GLY A 71 5.39 8.15 16.20
C GLY A 71 6.86 7.75 16.22
N ASN A 72 7.16 6.52 15.79
CA ASN A 72 8.48 5.89 15.75
C ASN A 72 8.76 5.26 14.38
N ASN A 73 9.93 4.64 14.28
CA ASN A 73 10.28 3.71 13.19
C ASN A 73 10.27 4.33 11.80
N ILE A 74 10.65 5.60 11.70
CA ILE A 74 10.77 6.29 10.41
C ILE A 74 12.22 6.37 10.01
N LYS A 75 12.56 5.76 8.88
CA LYS A 75 13.85 5.91 8.21
C LYS A 75 13.64 6.43 6.81
N ILE A 76 14.39 7.47 6.47
CA ILE A 76 14.38 8.09 5.15
C ILE A 76 15.77 8.07 4.55
N TYR A 77 15.85 8.00 3.25
CA TYR A 77 17.09 7.99 2.51
C TYR A 77 16.92 8.57 1.11
N ARG A 78 18.03 9.04 0.53
CA ARG A 78 18.14 9.37 -0.89
C ARG A 78 19.55 9.04 -1.39
N SER A 79 19.70 8.87 -2.66
CA SER A 79 20.99 8.62 -3.31
C SER A 79 20.89 8.90 -4.82
N ASP A 80 22.00 8.72 -5.53
CA ASP A 80 22.01 8.71 -6.99
C ASP A 80 21.06 7.66 -7.59
N LYS A 81 20.88 6.51 -6.91
CA LYS A 81 19.96 5.44 -7.32
C LYS A 81 18.50 5.82 -7.19
N THR A 82 18.18 6.80 -6.36
CA THR A 82 16.82 7.34 -6.24
C THR A 82 16.65 8.65 -7.06
N ASN A 83 17.63 9.02 -7.89
CA ASN A 83 17.71 10.35 -8.53
C ASN A 83 17.60 11.48 -7.49
N TRP A 84 18.23 11.28 -6.32
CA TRP A 84 18.22 12.22 -5.19
C TRP A 84 16.84 12.53 -4.62
N ARG A 85 15.81 11.73 -4.94
CA ARG A 85 14.49 11.81 -4.34
C ARG A 85 14.45 11.09 -3.01
N TRP A 86 13.77 11.65 -2.04
CA TRP A 86 13.58 11.04 -0.73
C TRP A 86 12.66 9.83 -0.81
N ARG A 87 13.05 8.75 -0.15
CA ARG A 87 12.29 7.51 0.05
C ARG A 87 12.21 7.15 1.50
N PHE A 88 11.18 6.40 1.86
CA PHE A 88 10.94 5.90 3.20
C PHE A 88 11.23 4.40 3.24
N ALA A 89 11.96 3.93 4.25
CA ALA A 89 12.23 2.52 4.45
C ALA A 89 11.17 1.92 5.38
N LEU A 90 10.55 0.83 4.94
CA LEU A 90 9.65 0.05 5.77
C LEU A 90 10.50 -0.77 6.76
N ILE A 91 10.32 -0.51 8.06
CA ILE A 91 11.07 -1.15 9.14
C ILE A 91 10.18 -1.33 10.35
N ASP A 92 10.51 -2.31 11.19
CA ASP A 92 10.03 -2.45 12.56
C ASP A 92 8.50 -2.53 12.64
N LEU A 93 7.94 -3.55 11.99
CA LEU A 93 6.49 -3.78 11.91
C LEU A 93 5.95 -4.69 13.02
N GLU A 94 6.73 -4.99 14.05
CA GLU A 94 6.35 -5.96 15.07
C GLU A 94 5.16 -5.53 15.93
N LEU A 95 4.84 -4.23 15.96
CA LEU A 95 3.62 -3.70 16.58
C LEU A 95 2.43 -3.63 15.61
N SER A 96 2.42 -4.51 14.60
CA SER A 96 1.32 -4.67 13.65
C SER A 96 0.60 -5.98 13.85
N MET A 97 -0.73 -5.98 13.79
CA MET A 97 -1.57 -7.20 13.86
C MET A 97 -1.19 -8.15 15.00
N GLN A 98 -0.82 -7.58 16.15
CA GLN A 98 -0.30 -8.35 17.27
C GLN A 98 -1.34 -9.27 17.90
N PRO A 99 -0.92 -10.48 18.32
CA PRO A 99 -1.78 -11.40 19.06
C PRO A 99 -2.08 -10.94 20.50
N ASN A 100 -1.34 -9.95 21.02
CA ASN A 100 -1.49 -9.46 22.40
C ASN A 100 -2.63 -8.43 22.59
N GLY A 101 -3.36 -8.09 21.54
CA GLY A 101 -4.52 -7.20 21.60
C GLY A 101 -4.22 -5.69 21.55
N TRP A 102 -2.97 -5.27 21.30
CA TRP A 102 -2.64 -3.84 21.10
C TRP A 102 -3.12 -3.33 19.74
N THR A 103 -3.22 -4.24 18.77
CA THR A 103 -3.69 -3.97 17.43
C THR A 103 -4.79 -4.94 17.05
N SER A 104 -5.62 -4.55 16.11
CA SER A 104 -6.70 -5.37 15.59
C SER A 104 -6.79 -5.26 14.08
N CYS A 105 -7.22 -6.32 13.44
CA CYS A 105 -7.54 -6.27 12.01
C CYS A 105 -8.62 -5.22 11.67
N THR A 106 -9.36 -4.73 12.67
CA THR A 106 -10.39 -3.69 12.50
C THR A 106 -9.86 -2.27 12.62
N ASP A 107 -8.59 -2.06 12.95
CA ASP A 107 -8.00 -0.73 13.11
C ASP A 107 -8.05 0.07 11.82
N ASN A 108 -8.41 1.36 11.94
CA ASN A 108 -8.61 2.25 10.81
C ASN A 108 -7.49 3.31 10.72
N HIS A 109 -6.34 2.92 10.19
CA HIS A 109 -5.21 3.83 9.99
C HIS A 109 -5.47 4.91 8.94
N ILE A 110 -6.36 4.71 7.98
CA ILE A 110 -6.75 5.77 7.04
C ILE A 110 -7.40 6.94 7.80
N ASN A 111 -8.39 6.66 8.65
CA ASN A 111 -9.01 7.70 9.47
C ASN A 111 -8.04 8.29 10.49
N TYR A 112 -7.14 7.47 11.05
CA TYR A 112 -6.10 7.95 11.94
C TYR A 112 -5.21 8.99 11.23
N MET A 113 -4.70 8.69 10.03
CA MET A 113 -3.88 9.62 9.25
C MET A 113 -4.63 10.88 8.84
N LEU A 114 -5.91 10.76 8.42
CA LEU A 114 -6.74 11.89 8.05
C LEU A 114 -7.02 12.85 9.22
N GLY A 115 -7.01 12.33 10.45
CA GLY A 115 -7.19 13.09 11.68
C GLY A 115 -5.89 13.68 12.27
N GLN A 116 -4.71 13.40 11.66
CA GLN A 116 -3.45 13.94 12.18
C GLN A 116 -3.34 15.44 11.96
N SER A 117 -2.64 16.10 12.89
CA SER A 117 -2.22 17.48 12.69
C SER A 117 -1.14 17.56 11.60
N THR A 118 -1.00 18.72 10.99
CA THR A 118 0.04 19.00 10.00
C THR A 118 1.45 19.06 10.59
N ASP A 119 1.61 18.78 11.89
CA ASP A 119 2.90 18.83 12.59
C ASP A 119 3.77 17.60 12.38
N LEU A 120 3.22 16.52 11.77
CA LEU A 120 3.97 15.33 11.42
C LEU A 120 4.36 15.37 9.92
N PRO A 121 5.58 15.79 9.56
CA PRO A 121 5.96 16.07 8.18
C PRO A 121 5.82 14.86 7.26
N TYR A 122 6.10 13.66 7.75
CA TYR A 122 5.97 12.43 6.97
C TYR A 122 4.50 12.05 6.69
N ILE A 123 3.54 12.40 7.56
CA ILE A 123 2.10 12.30 7.26
C ILE A 123 1.65 13.48 6.41
N ASN A 124 2.19 14.68 6.68
CA ASN A 124 1.81 15.88 5.96
C ASN A 124 2.14 15.83 4.46
N ILE A 125 3.18 15.08 4.06
CA ILE A 125 3.44 14.79 2.64
C ILE A 125 2.21 14.11 2.02
N TRP A 126 1.63 13.13 2.68
CA TRP A 126 0.43 12.43 2.21
C TRP A 126 -0.81 13.32 2.26
N LEU A 127 -1.07 14.00 3.39
CA LEU A 127 -2.22 14.89 3.57
C LEU A 127 -2.27 16.01 2.54
N LYS A 128 -1.11 16.55 2.16
CA LYS A 128 -1.00 17.52 1.09
C LYS A 128 -1.24 16.87 -0.27
N SER A 129 -0.63 15.73 -0.53
CA SER A 129 -0.70 15.07 -1.83
C SER A 129 -2.10 14.57 -2.16
N ILE A 130 -2.88 14.07 -1.21
CA ILE A 130 -4.28 13.63 -1.46
C ILE A 130 -5.24 14.77 -1.80
N GLN A 131 -4.84 16.04 -1.64
CA GLN A 131 -5.59 17.19 -2.15
C GLN A 131 -5.51 17.27 -3.68
N ASN A 132 -4.46 16.73 -4.28
CA ASN A 132 -4.35 16.58 -5.72
C ASN A 132 -5.20 15.38 -6.17
N THR A 133 -6.13 15.60 -7.10
CA THR A 133 -7.06 14.55 -7.56
C THR A 133 -6.32 13.40 -8.25
N GLN A 134 -5.28 13.70 -9.03
CA GLN A 134 -4.50 12.67 -9.73
C GLN A 134 -3.75 11.77 -8.73
N TYR A 135 -3.08 12.37 -7.74
CA TYR A 135 -2.42 11.59 -6.69
C TYR A 135 -3.40 10.79 -5.85
N LYS A 136 -4.51 11.40 -5.45
CA LYS A 136 -5.56 10.71 -4.67
C LYS A 136 -6.08 9.47 -5.41
N ASN A 137 -6.41 9.61 -6.70
CA ASN A 137 -6.88 8.49 -7.50
C ASN A 137 -5.79 7.42 -7.67
N TYR A 138 -4.53 7.84 -7.90
CA TYR A 138 -3.39 6.93 -7.93
C TYR A 138 -3.25 6.14 -6.62
N PHE A 139 -3.27 6.82 -5.47
CA PHE A 139 -3.14 6.19 -4.15
C PHE A 139 -4.24 5.18 -3.86
N ILE A 140 -5.51 5.55 -4.12
CA ILE A 140 -6.66 4.67 -3.92
C ILE A 140 -6.59 3.44 -4.83
N ASN A 141 -6.28 3.64 -6.11
CA ASN A 141 -6.13 2.54 -7.07
C ASN A 141 -4.94 1.66 -6.73
N ARG A 142 -3.79 2.23 -6.37
CA ARG A 142 -2.61 1.45 -5.97
C ARG A 142 -2.88 0.59 -4.75
N PHE A 143 -3.61 1.12 -3.77
CA PHE A 143 -4.03 0.36 -2.62
C PHE A 143 -4.96 -0.81 -3.03
N ALA A 144 -5.95 -0.55 -3.88
CA ALA A 144 -6.84 -1.59 -4.41
C ALA A 144 -6.05 -2.64 -5.21
N ASP A 145 -5.11 -2.23 -6.05
CA ASP A 145 -4.24 -3.12 -6.83
C ASP A 145 -3.49 -4.10 -5.92
N LEU A 146 -2.89 -3.60 -4.84
CA LEU A 146 -2.18 -4.43 -3.87
C LEU A 146 -3.11 -5.38 -3.11
N MET A 147 -4.30 -4.91 -2.71
CA MET A 147 -5.31 -5.75 -2.06
C MET A 147 -5.91 -6.82 -2.98
N ASN A 148 -5.89 -6.59 -4.28
CA ASN A 148 -6.33 -7.57 -5.30
C ASN A 148 -5.20 -8.50 -5.77
N THR A 149 -3.97 -8.32 -5.27
CA THR A 149 -2.80 -9.11 -5.66
C THR A 149 -1.97 -9.54 -4.45
N SER A 150 -0.92 -8.79 -4.12
CA SER A 150 0.06 -9.16 -3.09
C SER A 150 -0.53 -9.25 -1.67
N TYR A 151 -1.61 -8.52 -1.40
CA TYR A 151 -2.31 -8.50 -0.11
C TYR A 151 -3.61 -9.30 -0.14
N GLN A 152 -3.84 -10.13 -1.15
CA GLN A 152 -4.94 -11.11 -1.10
C GLN A 152 -4.77 -12.03 0.10
N THR A 153 -5.87 -12.32 0.76
CA THR A 153 -5.88 -13.10 2.01
C THR A 153 -5.22 -14.47 1.84
N ASP A 154 -5.54 -15.18 0.78
CA ASP A 154 -4.96 -16.50 0.47
C ASP A 154 -3.45 -16.43 0.19
N VAL A 155 -2.99 -15.39 -0.51
CA VAL A 155 -1.56 -15.14 -0.78
C VAL A 155 -0.81 -14.89 0.52
N LEU A 156 -1.37 -14.07 1.41
CA LEU A 156 -0.73 -13.74 2.68
C LEU A 156 -0.73 -14.91 3.65
N LEU A 157 -1.85 -15.64 3.77
CA LEU A 157 -1.93 -16.84 4.59
C LEU A 157 -0.94 -17.92 4.12
N ALA A 158 -0.82 -18.12 2.81
CA ALA A 158 0.14 -19.08 2.27
C ALA A 158 1.59 -18.68 2.59
N ARG A 159 1.93 -17.39 2.48
CA ARG A 159 3.28 -16.88 2.82
C ARG A 159 3.55 -16.97 4.30
N GLU A 160 2.61 -16.57 5.13
CA GLU A 160 2.74 -16.63 6.58
C GLU A 160 2.96 -18.08 7.04
N ASN A 161 2.15 -19.02 6.56
CA ASN A 161 2.31 -20.43 6.86
C ASN A 161 3.68 -20.98 6.43
N MET A 162 4.18 -20.57 5.27
CA MET A 162 5.53 -20.94 4.81
C MET A 162 6.62 -20.45 5.79
N PHE A 163 6.50 -19.22 6.31
CA PHE A 163 7.43 -18.72 7.32
C PHE A 163 7.28 -19.46 8.64
N PHE A 164 6.07 -19.68 9.13
CA PHE A 164 5.81 -20.46 10.33
C PHE A 164 6.43 -21.86 10.24
N GLU A 165 6.16 -22.60 9.16
CA GLU A 165 6.72 -23.95 8.93
C GLU A 165 8.27 -23.94 8.89
N SER A 166 8.87 -22.88 8.35
CA SER A 166 10.33 -22.76 8.30
C SER A 166 10.97 -22.52 9.68
N MET A 167 10.23 -21.94 10.62
CA MET A 167 10.74 -21.54 11.93
C MET A 167 10.37 -22.53 13.04
N VAL A 168 9.19 -23.15 12.99
CA VAL A 168 8.61 -23.90 14.10
C VAL A 168 9.53 -25.02 14.64
N THR A 169 10.34 -25.65 13.79
CA THR A 169 11.25 -26.72 14.22
C THR A 169 12.46 -26.20 14.98
N GLU A 170 12.86 -24.95 14.77
CA GLU A 170 13.99 -24.30 15.45
C GLU A 170 13.58 -23.51 16.70
N MET A 171 12.31 -23.19 16.85
CA MET A 171 11.82 -22.40 17.99
C MET A 171 12.12 -23.02 19.35
N PRO A 172 12.12 -24.36 19.57
CA PRO A 172 12.57 -24.93 20.86
C PRO A 172 14.01 -24.58 21.21
N ASN A 173 14.91 -24.52 20.21
CA ASN A 173 16.32 -24.15 20.43
C ASN A 173 16.44 -22.65 20.74
N GLU A 174 15.64 -21.83 20.09
CA GLU A 174 15.55 -20.39 20.34
C GLU A 174 15.10 -20.10 21.77
N TYR A 175 14.04 -20.77 22.23
CA TYR A 175 13.54 -20.63 23.60
C TYR A 175 14.48 -21.22 24.66
N ALA A 176 15.20 -22.29 24.34
CA ALA A 176 16.22 -22.81 25.24
C ALA A 176 17.40 -21.84 25.44
N ARG A 177 17.69 -21.02 24.43
CA ARG A 177 18.84 -20.09 24.44
C ARG A 177 18.46 -18.71 24.99
N TRP A 178 17.31 -18.17 24.59
CA TRP A 178 16.92 -16.78 24.80
C TRP A 178 15.63 -16.60 25.60
N GLY A 179 14.85 -17.68 25.76
CA GLY A 179 13.63 -17.71 26.55
C GLY A 179 13.82 -18.31 27.95
N ASP A 180 12.77 -18.96 28.46
CA ASP A 180 12.86 -19.75 29.69
C ASP A 180 13.13 -21.22 29.36
N PRO A 181 14.36 -21.74 29.60
CA PRO A 181 14.73 -23.11 29.28
C PRO A 181 13.95 -24.15 30.12
N ASN A 182 13.29 -23.73 31.22
CA ASN A 182 12.47 -24.61 32.07
C ASN A 182 11.01 -24.68 31.57
N ASN A 183 10.61 -23.86 30.63
CA ASN A 183 9.24 -23.81 30.12
C ASN A 183 9.16 -23.74 28.58
N ILE A 184 9.99 -24.49 27.87
CA ILE A 184 10.00 -24.52 26.41
C ILE A 184 8.63 -24.91 25.84
N ALA A 185 7.97 -25.92 26.46
CA ALA A 185 6.66 -26.37 25.98
C ALA A 185 5.58 -25.26 26.03
N GLY A 186 5.50 -24.49 27.12
CA GLY A 186 4.54 -23.39 27.24
C GLY A 186 4.84 -22.23 26.28
N GLN A 187 6.12 -21.97 26.01
CA GLN A 187 6.51 -20.96 25.02
C GLN A 187 6.17 -21.42 23.59
N MET A 188 6.33 -22.70 23.29
CA MET A 188 5.90 -23.29 22.00
C MET A 188 4.38 -23.24 21.84
N GLU A 189 3.61 -23.53 22.88
CA GLU A 189 2.15 -23.38 22.84
C GLU A 189 1.76 -21.93 22.55
N THR A 190 2.40 -20.96 23.21
CA THR A 190 2.18 -19.54 22.94
C THR A 190 2.54 -19.17 21.51
N PHE A 191 3.65 -19.68 20.98
CA PHE A 191 4.08 -19.42 19.60
C PHE A 191 3.05 -19.93 18.57
N VAL A 192 2.53 -21.14 18.76
CA VAL A 192 1.49 -21.71 17.89
C VAL A 192 0.19 -20.93 18.00
N ASN A 193 -0.25 -20.59 19.22
CA ASN A 193 -1.46 -19.78 19.40
C ASN A 193 -1.32 -18.39 18.75
N ASN A 194 -0.15 -17.76 18.85
CA ASN A 194 0.11 -16.46 18.21
C ASN A 194 0.05 -16.56 16.69
N HIS A 195 0.54 -17.65 16.09
CA HIS A 195 0.40 -17.93 14.68
C HIS A 195 -1.09 -18.00 14.25
N GLU A 196 -1.92 -18.74 14.98
CA GLU A 196 -3.36 -18.84 14.68
C GLU A 196 -4.05 -17.47 14.76
N VAL A 197 -3.78 -16.70 15.82
CA VAL A 197 -4.34 -15.34 15.97
C VAL A 197 -3.89 -14.42 14.84
N PHE A 198 -2.63 -14.51 14.43
CA PHE A 198 -2.12 -13.71 13.32
C PHE A 198 -2.80 -14.07 12.00
N GLN A 199 -3.03 -15.35 11.72
CA GLN A 199 -3.80 -15.82 10.56
C GLN A 199 -5.23 -15.27 10.55
N ASP A 200 -5.92 -15.30 11.70
CA ASP A 200 -7.27 -14.73 11.84
C ASP A 200 -7.28 -13.22 11.54
N GLN A 201 -6.27 -12.49 11.97
CA GLN A 201 -6.12 -11.07 11.68
C GLN A 201 -5.88 -10.82 10.18
N LEU A 202 -5.02 -11.60 9.53
CA LEU A 202 -4.80 -11.53 8.09
C LEU A 202 -6.09 -11.81 7.30
N ALA A 203 -6.85 -12.81 7.72
CA ALA A 203 -8.13 -13.18 7.09
C ALA A 203 -9.18 -12.06 7.15
N CYS A 204 -9.23 -11.35 8.27
CA CYS A 204 -10.15 -10.22 8.50
C CYS A 204 -9.73 -8.97 7.71
N ARG A 205 -8.43 -8.67 7.64
CA ARG A 205 -7.88 -7.34 7.34
C ARG A 205 -8.32 -6.74 6.01
N ASN A 206 -8.30 -7.54 4.96
CA ASN A 206 -8.52 -7.04 3.60
C ASN A 206 -9.90 -6.37 3.42
N ASN A 207 -10.96 -7.01 3.91
CA ASN A 207 -12.32 -6.45 3.85
C ASN A 207 -12.47 -5.17 4.68
N VAL A 208 -11.83 -5.13 5.84
CA VAL A 208 -11.85 -3.96 6.72
C VAL A 208 -11.17 -2.78 6.03
N VAL A 209 -9.99 -2.99 5.43
CA VAL A 209 -9.23 -1.92 4.77
C VAL A 209 -9.99 -1.37 3.55
N PHE A 210 -10.66 -2.20 2.75
CA PHE A 210 -11.54 -1.71 1.68
C PHE A 210 -12.63 -0.78 2.23
N ASN A 211 -13.22 -1.11 3.37
CA ASN A 211 -14.21 -0.25 4.01
C ASN A 211 -13.59 1.03 4.58
N ASN A 212 -12.39 0.95 5.14
CA ASN A 212 -11.66 2.11 5.67
C ASN A 212 -11.32 3.12 4.56
N ILE A 213 -10.86 2.65 3.40
CA ILE A 213 -10.62 3.51 2.23
C ILE A 213 -11.93 4.13 1.76
N LYS A 214 -12.98 3.32 1.62
CA LYS A 214 -14.29 3.80 1.20
C LYS A 214 -14.79 4.95 2.10
N THR A 215 -14.73 4.76 3.41
CA THR A 215 -15.20 5.77 4.38
C THR A 215 -14.28 6.97 4.47
N GLY A 216 -12.95 6.75 4.52
CA GLY A 216 -11.97 7.82 4.65
C GLY A 216 -11.95 8.78 3.45
N PHE A 217 -12.19 8.27 2.25
CA PHE A 217 -12.25 9.09 1.03
C PHE A 217 -13.68 9.44 0.57
N ASN A 218 -14.70 9.15 1.40
CA ASN A 218 -16.12 9.42 1.10
C ASN A 218 -16.59 8.78 -0.21
N LEU A 219 -16.14 7.55 -0.51
CA LEU A 219 -16.54 6.81 -1.69
C LEU A 219 -17.86 6.08 -1.44
N THR A 220 -18.70 5.93 -2.46
CA THR A 220 -20.07 5.42 -2.28
C THR A 220 -20.10 3.91 -2.07
N LYS A 221 -19.36 3.17 -2.87
CA LYS A 221 -19.33 1.69 -2.86
C LYS A 221 -18.05 1.14 -3.49
N THR A 222 -17.81 -0.14 -3.27
CA THR A 222 -16.87 -0.92 -4.09
C THR A 222 -17.60 -1.52 -5.29
N VAL A 223 -16.86 -1.77 -6.37
CA VAL A 223 -17.34 -2.37 -7.62
C VAL A 223 -16.35 -3.44 -8.07
N ASN A 224 -16.84 -4.49 -8.70
CA ASN A 224 -15.98 -5.53 -9.29
C ASN A 224 -15.66 -5.17 -10.75
N VAL A 225 -14.40 -5.38 -11.10
CA VAL A 225 -13.86 -5.28 -12.46
C VAL A 225 -13.50 -6.69 -12.90
N GLU A 226 -13.96 -7.06 -14.07
CA GLU A 226 -13.59 -8.32 -14.72
C GLU A 226 -12.78 -8.01 -15.98
N LEU A 227 -11.67 -8.73 -16.16
CA LEU A 227 -10.81 -8.60 -17.33
C LEU A 227 -10.75 -9.94 -18.07
N ASP A 228 -10.79 -9.88 -19.38
CA ASP A 228 -10.61 -11.05 -20.23
C ASP A 228 -9.83 -10.71 -21.51
N VAL A 229 -9.24 -11.72 -22.13
CA VAL A 229 -8.42 -11.58 -23.34
C VAL A 229 -8.81 -12.63 -24.38
N ILE A 230 -9.09 -12.19 -25.61
CA ILE A 230 -9.45 -13.05 -26.73
C ILE A 230 -8.51 -12.79 -27.93
N PRO A 231 -7.83 -13.82 -28.47
CA PRO A 231 -7.87 -15.22 -28.05
C PRO A 231 -7.13 -15.44 -26.72
N GLU A 232 -7.48 -16.51 -26.02
CA GLU A 232 -6.76 -16.93 -24.81
C GLU A 232 -5.25 -16.97 -25.08
N ASN A 233 -4.47 -16.40 -24.18
CA ASN A 233 -3.02 -16.20 -24.31
C ASN A 233 -2.56 -15.21 -25.41
N GLY A 234 -3.44 -14.46 -26.07
CA GLY A 234 -3.09 -13.45 -27.07
C GLY A 234 -2.39 -12.22 -26.48
N GLY A 235 -2.70 -11.91 -25.24
CA GLY A 235 -2.17 -10.71 -24.56
C GLY A 235 -2.40 -10.73 -23.08
N GLU A 236 -2.26 -9.55 -22.48
CA GLU A 236 -2.58 -9.23 -21.10
C GLU A 236 -3.19 -7.82 -21.06
N ILE A 237 -3.80 -7.44 -19.94
CA ILE A 237 -4.33 -6.11 -19.74
C ILE A 237 -3.62 -5.52 -18.51
N ALA A 238 -2.87 -4.43 -18.71
CA ALA A 238 -2.37 -3.66 -17.59
C ALA A 238 -3.54 -2.84 -17.00
N LEU A 239 -3.77 -3.00 -15.70
CA LEU A 239 -4.79 -2.31 -14.94
C LEU A 239 -4.12 -1.46 -13.87
N ASN A 240 -4.19 -0.14 -14.01
CA ASN A 240 -3.50 0.84 -13.15
C ASN A 240 -2.00 0.50 -12.97
N THR A 241 -1.64 -0.18 -11.87
CA THR A 241 -0.25 -0.54 -11.53
C THR A 241 0.04 -2.04 -11.55
N ILE A 242 -0.93 -2.85 -11.93
CA ILE A 242 -0.80 -4.31 -12.02
C ILE A 242 -1.04 -4.81 -13.44
N GLN A 243 -0.59 -6.02 -13.69
CA GLN A 243 -0.81 -6.73 -14.96
C GLN A 243 -1.12 -8.19 -14.64
N PRO A 244 -2.42 -8.54 -14.51
CA PRO A 244 -2.84 -9.92 -14.31
C PRO A 244 -2.37 -10.82 -15.48
N VAL A 245 -1.95 -12.02 -15.14
CA VAL A 245 -1.43 -12.99 -16.13
C VAL A 245 -2.37 -14.17 -16.38
N THR A 246 -3.45 -14.26 -15.61
CA THR A 246 -4.47 -15.32 -15.72
C THR A 246 -5.83 -14.69 -15.97
N TYR A 247 -6.55 -15.17 -16.96
CA TYR A 247 -7.87 -14.68 -17.37
C TYR A 247 -8.89 -15.82 -17.38
N PRO A 248 -10.21 -15.55 -17.12
CA PRO A 248 -10.70 -14.24 -16.67
C PRO A 248 -10.16 -13.87 -15.31
N TRP A 249 -9.89 -12.57 -15.09
CA TRP A 249 -9.43 -12.02 -13.82
C TRP A 249 -10.48 -11.11 -13.22
N THR A 250 -10.61 -11.10 -11.88
CA THR A 250 -11.56 -10.22 -11.18
C THR A 250 -10.87 -9.52 -10.03
N GLY A 251 -11.12 -8.22 -9.89
CA GLY A 251 -10.66 -7.41 -8.77
C GLY A 251 -11.71 -6.42 -8.27
N ARG A 252 -11.57 -5.99 -7.03
CA ARG A 252 -12.46 -5.04 -6.37
C ARG A 252 -11.86 -3.64 -6.37
N TYR A 253 -12.60 -2.67 -6.87
CA TYR A 253 -12.22 -1.26 -6.97
C TYR A 253 -13.29 -0.36 -6.37
N PHE A 254 -13.23 0.95 -6.64
CA PHE A 254 -14.14 1.92 -6.04
C PHE A 254 -14.88 2.72 -7.12
N ASP A 255 -16.20 2.85 -6.91
CA ASP A 255 -17.03 3.77 -7.68
C ASP A 255 -16.53 5.21 -7.54
N GLY A 256 -16.48 5.94 -8.66
CA GLY A 256 -16.01 7.33 -8.71
C GLY A 256 -14.49 7.52 -8.74
N VAL A 257 -13.71 6.44 -8.73
CA VAL A 257 -12.25 6.48 -8.92
C VAL A 257 -11.90 5.88 -10.28
N PRO A 258 -11.43 6.68 -11.27
CA PRO A 258 -11.13 6.19 -12.60
C PRO A 258 -10.03 5.14 -12.57
N ILE A 259 -10.25 4.01 -13.24
CA ILE A 259 -9.21 3.01 -13.53
C ILE A 259 -8.62 3.25 -14.91
N GLN A 260 -7.37 2.81 -15.09
CA GLN A 260 -6.64 2.84 -16.35
C GLN A 260 -6.47 1.41 -16.85
N LEU A 261 -6.82 1.17 -18.12
CA LEU A 261 -6.64 -0.12 -18.79
C LEU A 261 -5.80 0.08 -20.04
N VAL A 262 -4.78 -0.76 -20.22
CA VAL A 262 -3.92 -0.77 -21.40
C VAL A 262 -3.74 -2.21 -21.87
N PRO A 263 -4.10 -2.53 -23.12
CA PRO A 263 -3.86 -3.85 -23.69
C PRO A 263 -2.37 -4.05 -23.96
N VAL A 264 -1.86 -5.23 -23.65
CA VAL A 264 -0.45 -5.61 -23.84
C VAL A 264 -0.39 -6.88 -24.66
N ALA A 265 -0.19 -6.75 -25.96
CA ALA A 265 -0.12 -7.89 -26.87
C ALA A 265 1.13 -8.74 -26.63
N LYS A 266 1.01 -10.07 -26.64
CA LYS A 266 2.15 -11.00 -26.60
C LYS A 266 2.83 -11.11 -27.97
N PRO A 267 4.08 -11.61 -28.05
CA PRO A 267 4.77 -11.80 -29.31
C PRO A 267 3.94 -12.61 -30.34
N GLY A 268 3.76 -12.07 -31.53
CA GLY A 268 2.96 -12.66 -32.60
C GLY A 268 1.51 -12.23 -32.62
N TYR A 269 1.09 -11.39 -31.69
CA TYR A 269 -0.24 -10.78 -31.63
C TYR A 269 -0.13 -9.26 -31.72
N GLU A 270 -1.23 -8.61 -32.06
CA GLU A 270 -1.42 -7.17 -31.97
C GLU A 270 -2.79 -6.87 -31.37
N PHE A 271 -2.89 -5.75 -30.64
CA PHE A 271 -4.18 -5.30 -30.14
C PHE A 271 -5.05 -4.86 -31.32
N SER A 272 -6.25 -5.38 -31.38
CA SER A 272 -7.23 -5.03 -32.41
C SER A 272 -8.27 -4.03 -31.89
N HIS A 273 -8.96 -4.39 -30.84
CA HIS A 273 -10.01 -3.55 -30.25
C HIS A 273 -10.50 -4.14 -28.92
N TRP A 274 -11.13 -3.28 -28.12
CA TRP A 274 -11.93 -3.71 -26.96
C TRP A 274 -13.29 -4.23 -27.44
N LEU A 275 -13.81 -5.28 -26.83
CA LEU A 275 -15.20 -5.64 -27.08
C LEU A 275 -16.14 -4.54 -26.57
N PRO A 276 -17.25 -4.26 -27.26
CA PRO A 276 -18.21 -3.26 -26.84
C PRO A 276 -18.77 -3.52 -25.43
N GLY A 277 -18.77 -2.50 -24.57
CA GLY A 277 -19.27 -2.58 -23.20
C GLY A 277 -19.79 -1.23 -22.69
N ALA A 278 -20.45 -1.23 -21.54
CA ALA A 278 -21.12 -0.06 -21.01
C ALA A 278 -20.21 1.15 -20.74
N PHE A 279 -18.91 0.90 -20.56
CA PHE A 279 -17.91 1.93 -20.21
C PHE A 279 -16.90 2.19 -21.35
N ILE A 280 -17.11 1.60 -22.54
CA ILE A 280 -16.21 1.72 -23.68
C ILE A 280 -16.93 2.53 -24.75
N SER A 281 -16.52 3.79 -24.91
CA SER A 281 -17.09 4.70 -25.91
C SER A 281 -16.43 4.56 -27.28
N ASP A 282 -15.15 4.16 -27.29
CA ASP A 282 -14.37 3.89 -28.50
C ASP A 282 -13.56 2.62 -28.28
N THR A 283 -13.85 1.60 -29.08
CA THR A 283 -13.23 0.28 -28.97
C THR A 283 -11.82 0.18 -29.52
N LEU A 284 -11.37 1.18 -30.27
CA LEU A 284 -10.04 1.21 -30.92
C LEU A 284 -8.96 1.94 -30.07
N GLN A 285 -9.32 2.47 -28.91
CA GLN A 285 -8.35 3.17 -28.06
C GLN A 285 -7.31 2.21 -27.47
N ASP A 286 -6.04 2.60 -27.61
CA ASP A 286 -4.90 1.87 -27.02
C ASP A 286 -4.87 1.93 -25.49
N SER A 287 -5.67 2.80 -24.88
CA SER A 287 -5.81 2.91 -23.44
C SER A 287 -7.18 3.46 -23.06
N LEU A 288 -7.75 2.94 -22.00
CA LEU A 288 -9.03 3.40 -21.46
C LEU A 288 -8.84 4.03 -20.08
N SER A 289 -9.51 5.16 -19.87
CA SER A 289 -9.69 5.73 -18.53
C SER A 289 -11.18 5.73 -18.22
N VAL A 290 -11.60 4.84 -17.30
CA VAL A 290 -13.03 4.58 -17.08
C VAL A 290 -13.44 4.73 -15.62
N ASN A 291 -14.57 5.41 -15.41
CA ASN A 291 -15.27 5.44 -14.14
C ASN A 291 -16.27 4.28 -14.09
N ILE A 292 -16.01 3.33 -13.21
CA ILE A 292 -16.86 2.16 -13.03
C ILE A 292 -17.91 2.48 -11.96
N SER A 293 -19.19 2.33 -12.30
CA SER A 293 -20.31 2.61 -11.38
C SER A 293 -21.21 1.39 -11.12
N THR A 294 -21.00 0.30 -11.83
CA THR A 294 -21.78 -0.95 -11.69
C THR A 294 -20.86 -2.13 -11.40
N ASN A 295 -21.35 -3.11 -10.62
CA ASN A 295 -20.64 -4.36 -10.42
C ASN A 295 -20.53 -5.16 -11.72
N ALA A 296 -19.51 -6.02 -11.80
CA ALA A 296 -19.24 -6.91 -12.93
C ALA A 296 -19.03 -6.15 -14.26
N SER A 297 -18.22 -5.08 -14.23
CA SER A 297 -17.79 -4.40 -15.45
C SER A 297 -16.74 -5.23 -16.16
N LEU A 298 -17.15 -5.94 -17.23
CA LEU A 298 -16.25 -6.77 -18.03
C LEU A 298 -15.56 -5.93 -19.10
N PHE A 299 -14.24 -6.05 -19.19
CA PHE A 299 -13.40 -5.49 -20.24
C PHE A 299 -12.65 -6.64 -20.93
N THR A 300 -12.89 -6.81 -22.22
CA THR A 300 -12.23 -7.83 -23.03
C THR A 300 -11.45 -7.17 -24.16
N ALA A 301 -10.16 -7.54 -24.27
CA ALA A 301 -9.23 -7.05 -25.29
C ALA A 301 -8.85 -8.15 -26.29
#